data_37e9e9d380c435843ae2e0a0c4b2bcae
#
_entry.id   37e9e9d380c435843ae2e0a0c4b2bcae
#
_cell.length_a   1.000
_cell.length_b   1.000
_cell.length_c   1.000
_cell.angle_alpha   90.00
_cell.angle_beta   90.00
_cell.angle_gamma   90.00
#
_symmetry.space_group_name_H-M   'P 1'
#
loop_
_entity.id
_entity.type
_entity.pdbx_description
1 polymer ?
#
loop_
_entity_poly.entity_id
_entity_poly.type
_entity_poly.pdbx_seq_one_letter_code
_entity_poly.pdbx_strand_id
1 'polypeptide(L)'
;MDKRKWELKQLTIEKEQLNKKLNEIKTELESNEKETLEQEEEIKYIQEHSSIFKKLLILLGLGKIGRHVAEKQKYVEELIIKHEDIKRRYSLAVRNTEEVCGKIENQYSIIFTLEKKVQILEEKVYGNNESLKNKYKNNFADRYFYENIKESENSQNACPWTFDEYDMAREELFFASLQVRKAFILESPYIKRNLFVYEAYNNGKYTIEEKKEMFPHLFNSLSIVIPVLSSTFASVGRFLKHAGNMSLGMLIIDESGQAIPQSALGALYRTKRAVVVGDPLQVEPVVTIPKVLIDILADSTGVANEYKVIENSAQTFADNINEFSGMIGERQVGCPLVVHRRCIEPMFSISNMISYDNRMFNKTHKKEDYLKQEQPFLIKKSGWINVEGTENGSKDHFVKNQAERVCQLLENALHIYTNLYETDDKIFIITPFRTVAESMRKFVVGYFSAKGNDKEVLKKWTKKSE
;
A
#
# COMPACT_ATOMS: atom_id res chain seq x y z
N MET A 1 -9.17 17.69 -2.31
CA MET A 1 -9.01 19.16 -2.23
C MET A 1 -7.58 19.57 -2.05
N ASP A 2 -6.82 18.99 -1.14
CA ASP A 2 -5.43 19.36 -0.84
C ASP A 2 -4.47 19.20 -2.02
N LYS A 3 -4.58 18.12 -2.78
CA LYS A 3 -3.80 17.91 -4.02
C LYS A 3 -3.99 19.08 -5.02
N ARG A 4 -5.23 19.57 -5.20
CA ARG A 4 -5.53 20.69 -6.10
C ARG A 4 -4.99 22.01 -5.56
N LYS A 5 -5.04 22.24 -4.26
CA LYS A 5 -4.42 23.41 -3.61
C LYS A 5 -2.91 23.38 -3.73
N TRP A 6 -2.30 22.20 -3.62
CA TRP A 6 -0.87 22.02 -3.85
C TRP A 6 -0.48 22.30 -5.32
N GLU A 7 -1.21 21.73 -6.29
CA GLU A 7 -0.99 22.01 -7.72
C GLU A 7 -1.10 23.52 -8.03
N LEU A 8 -2.11 24.19 -7.48
CA LEU A 8 -2.26 25.64 -7.61
C LEU A 8 -1.06 26.39 -7.05
N LYS A 9 -0.52 25.99 -5.90
CA LYS A 9 0.66 26.61 -5.31
C LYS A 9 1.88 26.44 -6.21
N GLN A 10 2.09 25.29 -6.83
CA GLN A 10 3.18 25.04 -7.76
C GLN A 10 3.07 25.94 -9.01
N LEU A 11 1.88 26.04 -9.61
CA LEU A 11 1.62 26.92 -10.75
C LEU A 11 1.82 28.40 -10.41
N THR A 12 1.52 28.81 -9.19
CA THR A 12 1.76 30.18 -8.72
C THR A 12 3.25 30.49 -8.64
N ILE A 13 4.05 29.58 -8.12
CA ILE A 13 5.52 29.69 -8.06
C ILE A 13 6.09 29.74 -9.49
N GLU A 14 5.61 28.87 -10.39
CA GLU A 14 6.04 28.86 -11.78
C GLU A 14 5.73 30.20 -12.48
N LYS A 15 4.53 30.78 -12.25
CA LYS A 15 4.14 32.09 -12.74
C LYS A 15 5.09 33.20 -12.25
N GLU A 16 5.45 33.19 -10.98
CA GLU A 16 6.38 34.18 -10.42
C GLU A 16 7.76 34.08 -11.08
N GLN A 17 8.26 32.86 -11.31
CA GLN A 17 9.54 32.65 -12.01
C GLN A 17 9.49 33.11 -13.46
N LEU A 18 8.39 32.86 -14.17
CA LEU A 18 8.20 33.31 -15.54
C LEU A 18 8.10 34.83 -15.63
N ASN A 19 7.39 35.49 -14.71
CA ASN A 19 7.30 36.94 -14.63
C ASN A 19 8.67 37.58 -14.38
N LYS A 20 9.52 37.00 -13.53
CA LYS A 20 10.87 37.46 -13.32
C LYS A 20 11.68 37.38 -14.61
N LYS A 21 11.67 36.26 -15.31
CA LYS A 21 12.33 36.09 -16.60
C LYS A 21 11.80 37.06 -17.67
N LEU A 22 10.50 37.28 -17.70
CA LEU A 22 9.88 38.24 -18.63
C LEU A 22 10.41 39.65 -18.40
N ASN A 23 10.51 40.10 -17.14
CA ASN A 23 11.06 41.40 -16.79
C ASN A 23 12.54 41.50 -17.16
N GLU A 24 13.35 40.48 -16.95
CA GLU A 24 14.74 40.42 -17.36
C GLU A 24 14.89 40.60 -18.88
N ILE A 25 14.12 39.87 -19.68
CA ILE A 25 14.12 39.96 -21.15
C ILE A 25 13.62 41.36 -21.61
N LYS A 26 12.63 41.92 -20.94
CA LYS A 26 12.11 43.25 -21.23
C LYS A 26 13.19 44.33 -21.02
N THR A 27 13.90 44.25 -19.89
CA THR A 27 15.02 45.17 -19.60
C THR A 27 16.17 45.04 -20.62
N GLU A 28 16.45 43.78 -21.06
CA GLU A 28 17.45 43.53 -22.11
C GLU A 28 16.99 44.14 -23.46
N LEU A 29 15.70 44.08 -23.79
CA LEU A 29 15.12 44.67 -25.00
C LEU A 29 15.24 46.18 -24.98
N GLU A 30 14.82 46.85 -23.90
CA GLU A 30 14.89 48.27 -23.72
C GLU A 30 16.34 48.80 -23.77
N SER A 31 17.27 48.04 -23.16
CA SER A 31 18.73 48.40 -23.23
C SER A 31 19.28 48.28 -24.64
N ASN A 32 18.91 47.21 -25.38
CA ASN A 32 19.36 47.02 -26.76
C ASN A 32 18.78 48.11 -27.71
N GLU A 33 17.48 48.47 -27.54
CA GLU A 33 16.86 49.55 -28.32
C GLU A 33 17.58 50.92 -28.10
N LYS A 34 17.88 51.25 -26.84
CA LYS A 34 18.58 52.47 -26.49
C LYS A 34 19.99 52.53 -27.09
N GLU A 35 20.75 51.43 -26.98
CA GLU A 35 22.09 51.31 -27.54
C GLU A 35 22.06 51.43 -29.09
N THR A 36 21.07 50.82 -29.73
CA THR A 36 20.91 50.92 -31.18
C THR A 36 20.67 52.39 -31.62
N LEU A 37 19.76 53.09 -30.93
CA LEU A 37 19.42 54.50 -31.18
C LEU A 37 20.65 55.38 -30.99
N GLU A 38 21.41 55.23 -29.90
CA GLU A 38 22.63 55.99 -29.61
C GLU A 38 23.67 55.82 -30.71
N GLN A 39 23.83 54.59 -31.24
CA GLN A 39 24.77 54.35 -32.36
C GLN A 39 24.31 54.92 -33.68
N GLU A 40 23.01 54.84 -33.98
CA GLU A 40 22.45 55.44 -35.19
C GLU A 40 22.54 56.98 -35.19
N GLU A 41 22.25 57.62 -34.05
CA GLU A 41 22.40 59.06 -33.88
C GLU A 41 23.86 59.53 -34.08
N GLU A 42 24.84 58.76 -33.52
CA GLU A 42 26.24 59.04 -33.67
C GLU A 42 26.70 58.91 -35.14
N ILE A 43 26.25 57.88 -35.84
CA ILE A 43 26.50 57.73 -37.29
C ILE A 43 25.97 58.93 -38.05
N LYS A 44 24.71 59.29 -37.77
CA LYS A 44 24.02 60.42 -38.42
C LYS A 44 24.76 61.74 -38.17
N TYR A 45 25.19 61.99 -36.91
CA TYR A 45 25.98 63.19 -36.58
C TYR A 45 27.25 63.25 -37.37
N ILE A 46 28.02 62.14 -37.48
CA ILE A 46 29.25 62.09 -38.26
C ILE A 46 29.01 62.37 -39.76
N GLN A 47 27.94 61.83 -40.28
CA GLN A 47 27.54 62.04 -41.71
C GLN A 47 27.12 63.48 -42.00
N GLU A 48 26.36 64.12 -41.12
CA GLU A 48 25.87 65.50 -41.30
C GLU A 48 26.94 66.57 -41.18
N HIS A 49 27.84 66.42 -40.21
CA HIS A 49 28.88 67.39 -39.87
C HIS A 49 30.22 67.17 -40.61
N SER A 50 30.25 66.24 -41.56
CA SER A 50 31.43 65.97 -42.37
C SER A 50 31.46 66.83 -43.62
N SER A 51 32.67 67.33 -44.00
CA SER A 51 32.86 68.06 -45.30
C SER A 51 32.52 67.12 -46.51
N ILE A 52 32.28 67.71 -47.67
CA ILE A 52 31.91 66.97 -48.88
C ILE A 52 32.92 65.85 -49.20
N PHE A 53 34.23 66.15 -49.06
CA PHE A 53 35.26 65.16 -49.30
C PHE A 53 35.27 64.04 -48.24
N LYS A 54 35.00 64.34 -47.00
CA LYS A 54 34.85 63.34 -45.95
C LYS A 54 33.55 62.48 -46.15
N LYS A 55 32.46 63.08 -46.60
CA LYS A 55 31.21 62.34 -46.99
C LYS A 55 31.50 61.38 -48.10
N LEU A 56 32.33 61.72 -49.09
CA LEU A 56 32.72 60.75 -50.14
C LEU A 56 33.57 59.62 -49.60
N LEU A 57 34.49 59.87 -48.67
CA LEU A 57 35.26 58.80 -48.02
C LEU A 57 34.40 57.91 -47.14
N ILE A 58 33.42 58.43 -46.48
CA ILE A 58 32.42 57.66 -45.72
C ILE A 58 31.65 56.73 -46.67
N LEU A 59 31.13 57.26 -47.78
CA LEU A 59 30.35 56.50 -48.76
C LEU A 59 31.18 55.35 -49.38
N LEU A 60 32.47 55.57 -49.58
CA LEU A 60 33.39 54.58 -50.18
C LEU A 60 34.04 53.63 -49.13
N GLY A 61 33.81 53.81 -47.82
CA GLY A 61 34.43 53.07 -46.74
C GLY A 61 35.92 53.27 -46.63
N LEU A 62 36.45 54.40 -47.19
CA LEU A 62 37.88 54.71 -47.30
C LEU A 62 38.34 55.71 -46.20
N GLY A 63 39.61 55.62 -45.85
CA GLY A 63 40.20 56.45 -44.80
C GLY A 63 39.79 56.05 -43.35
N LYS A 64 40.35 56.73 -42.37
CA LYS A 64 40.03 56.42 -40.96
C LYS A 64 38.56 56.63 -40.59
N ILE A 65 37.96 57.71 -41.10
CA ILE A 65 36.53 58.05 -40.84
C ILE A 65 35.58 57.09 -41.56
N GLY A 66 35.84 56.72 -42.81
CA GLY A 66 35.01 55.79 -43.58
C GLY A 66 35.02 54.41 -42.92
N ARG A 67 36.17 53.89 -42.49
CA ARG A 67 36.28 52.63 -41.75
C ARG A 67 35.56 52.68 -40.42
N HIS A 68 35.67 53.72 -39.68
CA HIS A 68 34.99 53.86 -38.39
C HIS A 68 33.44 53.88 -38.54
N VAL A 69 32.94 54.59 -39.53
CA VAL A 69 31.47 54.55 -39.80
C VAL A 69 31.01 53.18 -40.28
N ALA A 70 31.79 52.48 -41.13
CA ALA A 70 31.47 51.12 -41.57
C ALA A 70 31.50 50.10 -40.41
N GLU A 71 32.43 50.21 -39.49
CA GLU A 71 32.47 49.42 -38.27
C GLU A 71 31.23 49.63 -37.40
N LYS A 72 30.84 50.92 -37.21
CA LYS A 72 29.64 51.27 -36.44
C LYS A 72 28.34 50.76 -37.15
N GLN A 73 28.25 50.88 -38.47
CA GLN A 73 27.12 50.35 -39.23
C GLN A 73 26.99 48.83 -39.06
N LYS A 74 28.11 48.13 -39.15
CA LYS A 74 28.14 46.67 -38.87
C LYS A 74 27.69 46.34 -37.45
N TYR A 75 28.10 47.12 -36.47
CA TYR A 75 27.69 46.97 -35.09
C TYR A 75 26.18 47.21 -34.89
N VAL A 76 25.62 48.22 -35.56
CA VAL A 76 24.15 48.45 -35.58
C VAL A 76 23.41 47.29 -36.22
N GLU A 77 23.93 46.68 -37.30
CA GLU A 77 23.33 45.48 -37.90
C GLU A 77 23.34 44.28 -36.91
N GLU A 78 24.43 44.11 -36.16
CA GLU A 78 24.52 43.09 -35.11
C GLU A 78 23.53 43.33 -33.97
N LEU A 79 23.33 44.60 -33.56
CA LEU A 79 22.34 44.98 -32.57
C LEU A 79 20.90 44.76 -33.04
N ILE A 80 20.60 45.01 -34.32
CA ILE A 80 19.28 44.75 -34.93
C ILE A 80 18.98 43.25 -34.93
N ILE A 81 19.94 42.42 -35.31
CA ILE A 81 19.77 40.94 -35.27
C ILE A 81 19.54 40.48 -33.82
N LYS A 82 20.28 41.02 -32.88
CA LYS A 82 20.09 40.73 -31.48
C LYS A 82 18.73 41.19 -30.96
N HIS A 83 18.26 42.37 -31.42
CA HIS A 83 16.93 42.87 -31.09
C HIS A 83 15.82 41.90 -31.52
N GLU A 84 15.89 41.35 -32.74
CA GLU A 84 14.93 40.39 -33.23
C GLU A 84 14.93 39.10 -32.43
N ASP A 85 16.09 38.60 -32.01
CA ASP A 85 16.20 37.42 -31.14
C ASP A 85 15.61 37.70 -29.76
N ILE A 86 15.91 38.82 -29.14
CA ILE A 86 15.32 39.21 -27.84
C ILE A 86 13.80 39.32 -27.97
N LYS A 87 13.30 39.91 -29.04
CA LYS A 87 11.86 40.06 -29.33
C LYS A 87 11.16 38.70 -29.47
N ARG A 88 11.81 37.73 -30.11
CA ARG A 88 11.33 36.35 -30.16
C ARG A 88 11.27 35.71 -28.78
N ARG A 89 12.33 35.84 -28.00
CA ARG A 89 12.38 35.31 -26.62
C ARG A 89 11.32 35.96 -25.73
N TYR A 90 11.10 37.28 -25.88
CA TYR A 90 10.05 38.00 -25.20
C TYR A 90 8.64 37.46 -25.53
N SER A 91 8.32 37.33 -26.82
CA SER A 91 7.02 36.82 -27.27
C SER A 91 6.74 35.39 -26.79
N LEU A 92 7.78 34.54 -26.75
CA LEU A 92 7.66 33.18 -26.21
C LEU A 92 7.43 33.20 -24.70
N ALA A 93 8.13 34.06 -23.96
CA ALA A 93 7.97 34.20 -22.51
C ALA A 93 6.56 34.71 -22.15
N VAL A 94 6.02 35.68 -22.90
CA VAL A 94 4.63 36.15 -22.74
C VAL A 94 3.65 35.00 -22.94
N ARG A 95 3.77 34.26 -24.03
CA ARG A 95 2.90 33.12 -24.32
C ARG A 95 2.93 32.06 -23.22
N ASN A 96 4.11 31.72 -22.71
CA ASN A 96 4.25 30.74 -21.62
C ASN A 96 3.59 31.24 -20.33
N THR A 97 3.71 32.54 -20.04
CA THR A 97 3.07 33.17 -18.88
C THR A 97 1.54 33.14 -18.99
N GLU A 98 1.01 33.45 -20.17
CA GLU A 98 -0.45 33.37 -20.46
C GLU A 98 -0.98 31.94 -20.31
N GLU A 99 -0.24 30.93 -20.80
CA GLU A 99 -0.63 29.52 -20.65
C GLU A 99 -0.72 29.10 -19.18
N VAL A 100 0.28 29.49 -18.35
CA VAL A 100 0.26 29.21 -16.92
C VAL A 100 -0.85 29.96 -16.21
N CYS A 101 -1.13 31.21 -16.59
CA CYS A 101 -2.30 31.94 -16.08
C CYS A 101 -3.62 31.21 -16.37
N GLY A 102 -3.82 30.71 -17.60
CA GLY A 102 -5.00 29.95 -17.95
C GLY A 102 -5.14 28.65 -17.13
N LYS A 103 -4.03 27.95 -16.85
CA LYS A 103 -4.01 26.80 -15.96
C LYS A 103 -4.39 27.16 -14.53
N ILE A 104 -3.93 28.27 -14.02
CA ILE A 104 -4.27 28.79 -12.68
C ILE A 104 -5.76 29.11 -12.58
N GLU A 105 -6.34 29.82 -13.56
CA GLU A 105 -7.76 30.15 -13.59
C GLU A 105 -8.63 28.90 -13.63
N ASN A 106 -8.25 27.91 -14.44
CA ASN A 106 -8.95 26.62 -14.48
C ASN A 106 -8.90 25.89 -13.12
N GLN A 107 -7.75 25.87 -12.44
CA GLN A 107 -7.64 25.27 -11.11
C GLN A 107 -8.49 26.00 -10.05
N TYR A 108 -8.55 27.32 -10.09
CA TYR A 108 -9.46 28.09 -9.22
C TYR A 108 -10.92 27.73 -9.46
N SER A 109 -11.35 27.63 -10.72
CA SER A 109 -12.73 27.25 -11.07
C SER A 109 -13.09 25.86 -10.55
N ILE A 110 -12.16 24.89 -10.67
CA ILE A 110 -12.34 23.54 -10.15
C ILE A 110 -12.44 23.55 -8.63
N ILE A 111 -11.53 24.24 -7.95
CA ILE A 111 -11.52 24.34 -6.47
C ILE A 111 -12.83 24.97 -5.99
N PHE A 112 -13.26 26.08 -6.58
CA PHE A 112 -14.52 26.74 -6.23
C PHE A 112 -15.72 25.82 -6.41
N THR A 113 -15.77 25.07 -7.52
CA THR A 113 -16.85 24.10 -7.77
C THR A 113 -16.86 22.97 -6.73
N LEU A 114 -15.69 22.49 -6.33
CA LEU A 114 -15.56 21.46 -5.29
C LEU A 114 -15.96 22.00 -3.91
N GLU A 115 -15.55 23.21 -3.55
CA GLU A 115 -15.92 23.85 -2.29
C GLU A 115 -17.44 24.05 -2.19
N LYS A 116 -18.06 24.49 -3.27
CA LYS A 116 -19.53 24.61 -3.34
C LYS A 116 -20.25 23.27 -3.22
N LYS A 117 -19.71 22.20 -3.82
CA LYS A 117 -20.25 20.85 -3.66
C LYS A 117 -20.10 20.34 -2.22
N VAL A 118 -18.96 20.59 -1.58
CA VAL A 118 -18.72 20.23 -0.18
C VAL A 118 -19.73 20.96 0.70
N GLN A 119 -19.93 22.25 0.51
CA GLN A 119 -20.91 23.02 1.28
C GLN A 119 -22.33 22.45 1.14
N ILE A 120 -22.77 22.15 -0.09
CA ILE A 120 -24.08 21.54 -0.34
C ILE A 120 -24.22 20.18 0.35
N LEU A 121 -23.14 19.39 0.33
CA LEU A 121 -23.12 18.09 1.02
C LEU A 121 -23.16 18.26 2.53
N GLU A 122 -22.42 19.20 3.08
CA GLU A 122 -22.43 19.54 4.51
C GLU A 122 -23.81 20.00 4.94
N GLU A 123 -24.49 20.88 4.20
CA GLU A 123 -25.84 21.31 4.48
C GLU A 123 -26.85 20.14 4.43
N LYS A 124 -26.72 19.24 3.45
CA LYS A 124 -27.56 18.01 3.38
C LYS A 124 -27.31 17.07 4.54
N VAL A 125 -26.05 16.88 4.90
CA VAL A 125 -25.66 16.05 6.06
C VAL A 125 -26.19 16.69 7.34
N TYR A 126 -26.10 18.01 7.50
CA TYR A 126 -26.57 18.74 8.67
C TYR A 126 -28.11 18.71 8.80
N GLY A 127 -28.84 18.89 7.69
CA GLY A 127 -30.30 18.86 7.67
C GLY A 127 -30.89 17.47 8.01
N ASN A 128 -30.16 16.41 7.71
CA ASN A 128 -30.57 15.04 8.05
C ASN A 128 -30.08 14.57 9.42
N ASN A 129 -29.10 15.24 10.02
CA ASN A 129 -28.37 14.77 11.20
C ASN A 129 -29.27 14.66 12.45
N GLU A 130 -30.13 15.65 12.72
CA GLU A 130 -30.97 15.60 13.92
C GLU A 130 -32.01 14.49 13.85
N SER A 131 -32.64 14.29 12.70
CA SER A 131 -33.60 13.20 12.53
C SER A 131 -32.97 11.82 12.62
N LEU A 132 -31.75 11.66 12.05
CA LEU A 132 -30.98 10.43 12.10
C LEU A 132 -30.40 10.17 13.49
N LYS A 133 -29.93 11.20 14.18
CA LYS A 133 -29.44 11.10 15.56
C LYS A 133 -30.53 10.66 16.52
N ASN A 134 -31.75 11.18 16.34
CA ASN A 134 -32.92 10.75 17.12
C ASN A 134 -33.33 9.32 16.80
N LYS A 135 -33.21 8.89 15.55
CA LYS A 135 -33.55 7.54 15.11
C LYS A 135 -32.50 6.50 15.52
N TYR A 136 -31.22 6.80 15.35
CA TYR A 136 -30.15 5.82 15.52
C TYR A 136 -29.32 5.99 16.80
N LYS A 137 -29.59 7.06 17.59
CA LYS A 137 -28.97 7.31 18.92
C LYS A 137 -27.43 7.11 18.89
N ASN A 138 -26.94 6.13 19.66
CA ASN A 138 -25.51 5.85 19.82
C ASN A 138 -24.84 5.23 18.58
N ASN A 139 -25.63 4.78 17.60
CA ASN A 139 -25.13 4.18 16.36
C ASN A 139 -24.97 5.21 15.24
N PHE A 140 -25.03 6.49 15.56
CA PHE A 140 -24.89 7.56 14.60
C PHE A 140 -23.49 8.17 14.64
N ALA A 141 -22.75 8.09 13.53
CA ALA A 141 -21.45 8.74 13.37
C ALA A 141 -21.67 10.21 12.96
N ASP A 142 -21.63 11.11 13.92
CA ASP A 142 -21.70 12.54 13.71
C ASP A 142 -20.33 13.16 13.40
N ARG A 143 -20.30 14.49 13.24
CA ARG A 143 -19.06 15.23 12.99
C ARG A 143 -18.05 15.04 14.11
N TYR A 144 -18.49 15.00 15.35
CA TYR A 144 -17.63 14.78 16.51
C TYR A 144 -16.95 13.40 16.45
N PHE A 145 -17.68 12.37 16.02
CA PHE A 145 -17.11 11.04 15.81
C PHE A 145 -15.92 11.06 14.83
N TYR A 146 -16.09 11.71 13.67
CA TYR A 146 -15.04 11.76 12.65
C TYR A 146 -13.88 12.68 13.02
N GLU A 147 -14.11 13.79 13.68
CA GLU A 147 -13.06 14.71 14.12
C GLU A 147 -12.17 14.08 15.21
N ASN A 148 -12.75 13.23 16.06
CA ASN A 148 -12.03 12.59 17.16
C ASN A 148 -11.66 11.12 16.89
N ILE A 149 -11.90 10.60 15.69
CA ILE A 149 -11.70 9.17 15.39
C ILE A 149 -10.25 8.71 15.63
N LYS A 150 -9.27 9.59 15.47
CA LYS A 150 -7.85 9.24 15.64
C LYS A 150 -7.41 9.16 17.11
N GLU A 151 -8.04 9.92 17.98
CA GLU A 151 -7.58 10.13 19.36
C GLU A 151 -8.51 9.49 20.39
N SER A 152 -9.77 9.25 20.04
CA SER A 152 -10.76 8.70 20.93
C SER A 152 -10.82 7.18 20.85
N GLU A 153 -10.45 6.49 21.92
CA GLU A 153 -10.61 5.04 22.06
C GLU A 153 -12.06 4.60 21.81
N ASN A 154 -13.02 5.36 22.31
CA ASN A 154 -14.44 5.07 22.10
C ASN A 154 -14.82 5.16 20.62
N SER A 155 -14.34 6.15 19.89
CA SER A 155 -14.60 6.29 18.45
C SER A 155 -13.93 5.17 17.65
N GLN A 156 -12.71 4.78 18.00
CA GLN A 156 -11.99 3.69 17.34
C GLN A 156 -12.66 2.32 17.61
N ASN A 157 -13.21 2.12 18.78
CA ASN A 157 -13.91 0.90 19.17
C ASN A 157 -15.39 0.87 18.74
N ALA A 158 -15.95 2.00 18.36
CA ALA A 158 -17.33 2.09 17.91
C ALA A 158 -17.51 1.54 16.50
N CYS A 159 -18.71 1.04 16.22
CA CYS A 159 -19.10 0.53 14.92
C CYS A 159 -20.48 1.09 14.56
N PRO A 160 -20.60 2.42 14.32
CA PRO A 160 -21.89 3.09 14.16
C PRO A 160 -22.68 2.62 12.92
N TRP A 161 -22.02 1.95 11.98
CA TRP A 161 -22.64 1.36 10.78
C TRP A 161 -23.21 -0.05 11.01
N THR A 162 -23.08 -0.63 12.20
CA THR A 162 -23.69 -1.91 12.58
C THR A 162 -24.78 -1.66 13.61
N PHE A 163 -26.04 -1.89 13.24
CA PHE A 163 -27.19 -1.85 14.12
C PHE A 163 -28.23 -2.90 13.65
N ASP A 164 -29.03 -3.39 14.57
CA ASP A 164 -29.83 -4.60 14.39
C ASP A 164 -30.70 -4.60 13.13
N GLU A 165 -31.44 -3.51 12.87
CA GLU A 165 -32.29 -3.43 11.69
C GLU A 165 -31.49 -3.45 10.37
N TYR A 166 -30.31 -2.81 10.36
CA TYR A 166 -29.44 -2.82 9.18
C TYR A 166 -28.81 -4.19 8.96
N ASP A 167 -28.36 -4.83 10.01
CA ASP A 167 -27.75 -6.17 9.93
C ASP A 167 -28.79 -7.21 9.53
N MET A 168 -30.01 -7.16 10.08
CA MET A 168 -31.13 -8.00 9.62
C MET A 168 -31.43 -7.80 8.12
N ALA A 169 -31.51 -6.56 7.65
CA ALA A 169 -31.76 -6.27 6.24
C ALA A 169 -30.62 -6.77 5.34
N ARG A 170 -29.37 -6.68 5.80
CA ARG A 170 -28.22 -7.28 5.09
C ARG A 170 -28.26 -8.78 5.02
N GLU A 171 -28.63 -9.44 6.11
CA GLU A 171 -28.82 -10.90 6.15
C GLU A 171 -29.93 -11.34 5.20
N GLU A 172 -31.09 -10.69 5.22
CA GLU A 172 -32.18 -10.97 4.30
C GLU A 172 -31.75 -10.81 2.83
N LEU A 173 -31.04 -9.71 2.52
CA LEU A 173 -30.49 -9.48 1.18
C LEU A 173 -29.49 -10.56 0.78
N PHE A 174 -28.65 -11.00 1.72
CA PHE A 174 -27.69 -12.08 1.48
C PHE A 174 -28.40 -13.40 1.15
N PHE A 175 -29.39 -13.79 1.93
CA PHE A 175 -30.15 -15.02 1.68
C PHE A 175 -30.94 -14.95 0.36
N ALA A 176 -31.57 -13.80 0.05
CA ALA A 176 -32.26 -13.60 -1.22
C ALA A 176 -31.28 -13.70 -2.40
N SER A 177 -30.10 -13.12 -2.27
CA SER A 177 -29.04 -13.20 -3.28
C SER A 177 -28.56 -14.65 -3.51
N LEU A 178 -28.45 -15.45 -2.43
CA LEU A 178 -28.11 -16.86 -2.54
C LEU A 178 -29.20 -17.64 -3.28
N GLN A 179 -30.48 -17.35 -3.03
CA GLN A 179 -31.61 -18.00 -3.72
C GLN A 179 -31.59 -17.67 -5.22
N VAL A 180 -31.41 -16.39 -5.59
CA VAL A 180 -31.30 -15.98 -6.99
C VAL A 180 -30.11 -16.67 -7.66
N ARG A 181 -28.96 -16.72 -7.00
CA ARG A 181 -27.76 -17.41 -7.49
C ARG A 181 -28.03 -18.92 -7.70
N LYS A 182 -28.65 -19.56 -6.73
CA LYS A 182 -29.02 -20.98 -6.84
C LYS A 182 -29.93 -21.22 -8.03
N ALA A 183 -31.00 -20.43 -8.19
CA ALA A 183 -31.90 -20.50 -9.32
C ALA A 183 -31.16 -20.30 -10.65
N PHE A 184 -30.29 -19.31 -10.74
CA PHE A 184 -29.48 -19.03 -11.94
C PHE A 184 -28.58 -20.23 -12.31
N ILE A 185 -27.92 -20.86 -11.34
CA ILE A 185 -27.10 -22.08 -11.58
C ILE A 185 -27.94 -23.23 -12.08
N LEU A 186 -29.11 -23.43 -11.49
CA LEU A 186 -29.99 -24.56 -11.83
C LEU A 186 -30.71 -24.41 -13.17
N GLU A 187 -31.02 -23.16 -13.56
CA GLU A 187 -31.74 -22.86 -14.80
C GLU A 187 -30.83 -22.60 -16.00
N SER A 188 -29.58 -22.22 -15.78
CA SER A 188 -28.63 -21.87 -16.86
C SER A 188 -28.02 -23.12 -17.51
N PRO A 189 -28.37 -23.46 -18.77
CA PRO A 189 -27.76 -24.59 -19.49
C PRO A 189 -26.27 -24.37 -19.74
N TYR A 190 -25.81 -23.08 -19.88
CA TYR A 190 -24.42 -22.74 -20.11
C TYR A 190 -23.55 -23.04 -18.89
N ILE A 191 -24.01 -22.70 -17.68
CA ILE A 191 -23.28 -23.02 -16.45
C ILE A 191 -23.16 -24.53 -16.26
N LYS A 192 -24.25 -25.25 -16.38
CA LYS A 192 -24.26 -26.74 -16.28
C LYS A 192 -23.30 -27.37 -17.27
N ARG A 193 -23.33 -26.95 -18.54
CA ARG A 193 -22.42 -27.42 -19.58
C ARG A 193 -20.97 -27.13 -19.23
N ASN A 194 -20.65 -25.88 -18.81
CA ASN A 194 -19.28 -25.48 -18.49
C ASN A 194 -18.73 -26.25 -17.27
N LEU A 195 -19.55 -26.48 -16.25
CA LEU A 195 -19.15 -27.29 -15.10
C LEU A 195 -18.90 -28.76 -15.46
N PHE A 196 -19.67 -29.31 -16.37
CA PHE A 196 -19.44 -30.68 -16.89
C PHE A 196 -18.14 -30.76 -17.69
N VAL A 197 -17.90 -29.78 -18.56
CA VAL A 197 -16.63 -29.65 -19.35
C VAL A 197 -15.44 -29.44 -18.46
N TYR A 198 -15.58 -28.79 -17.30
CA TYR A 198 -14.50 -28.52 -16.36
C TYR A 198 -13.81 -29.79 -15.87
N GLU A 199 -14.55 -30.89 -15.69
CA GLU A 199 -13.98 -32.19 -15.34
C GLU A 199 -13.05 -32.70 -16.46
N ALA A 200 -13.48 -32.65 -17.72
CA ALA A 200 -12.66 -33.03 -18.86
C ALA A 200 -11.44 -32.11 -19.06
N TYR A 201 -11.60 -30.83 -18.76
CA TYR A 201 -10.53 -29.86 -18.75
C TYR A 201 -9.39 -30.23 -17.78
N ASN A 202 -9.74 -30.67 -16.57
CA ASN A 202 -8.74 -31.09 -15.58
C ASN A 202 -8.12 -32.45 -15.90
N ASN A 203 -8.86 -33.36 -16.51
CA ASN A 203 -8.41 -34.71 -16.83
C ASN A 203 -7.56 -34.84 -18.10
N GLY A 204 -7.04 -33.71 -18.61
CA GLY A 204 -6.01 -33.72 -19.66
C GLY A 204 -6.53 -33.99 -21.08
N LYS A 205 -7.84 -33.91 -21.34
CA LYS A 205 -8.46 -34.18 -22.66
C LYS A 205 -8.24 -33.08 -23.71
N TYR A 206 -7.66 -31.93 -23.33
CA TYR A 206 -7.51 -30.75 -24.18
C TYR A 206 -6.05 -30.35 -24.31
N THR A 207 -5.69 -29.75 -25.44
CA THR A 207 -4.38 -29.14 -25.69
C THR A 207 -4.16 -27.91 -24.80
N ILE A 208 -2.94 -27.39 -24.75
CA ILE A 208 -2.60 -26.18 -23.97
C ILE A 208 -3.35 -24.96 -24.51
N GLU A 209 -3.43 -24.85 -25.84
CA GLU A 209 -4.11 -23.75 -26.53
C GLU A 209 -5.61 -23.75 -26.23
N GLU A 210 -6.26 -24.89 -26.40
CA GLU A 210 -7.67 -25.06 -26.05
C GLU A 210 -7.94 -24.72 -24.56
N LYS A 211 -7.04 -25.15 -23.67
CA LYS A 211 -7.15 -24.84 -22.24
C LYS A 211 -7.04 -23.36 -21.94
N LYS A 212 -6.20 -22.60 -22.65
CA LYS A 212 -6.11 -21.14 -22.50
C LYS A 212 -7.39 -20.45 -22.97
N GLU A 213 -7.96 -20.88 -24.09
CA GLU A 213 -9.21 -20.34 -24.61
C GLU A 213 -10.41 -20.64 -23.70
N MET A 214 -10.49 -21.87 -23.20
CA MET A 214 -11.60 -22.32 -22.34
C MET A 214 -11.54 -21.72 -20.94
N PHE A 215 -10.37 -21.38 -20.42
CA PHE A 215 -10.15 -20.94 -19.05
C PHE A 215 -11.13 -19.83 -18.60
N PRO A 216 -11.28 -18.70 -19.30
CA PRO A 216 -12.17 -17.62 -18.86
C PRO A 216 -13.63 -18.09 -18.71
N HIS A 217 -14.11 -18.90 -19.64
CA HIS A 217 -15.49 -19.38 -19.66
C HIS A 217 -15.78 -20.37 -18.55
N LEU A 218 -14.87 -21.33 -18.34
CA LEU A 218 -15.01 -22.35 -17.31
C LEU A 218 -14.86 -21.75 -15.92
N PHE A 219 -13.86 -20.88 -15.69
CA PHE A 219 -13.63 -20.26 -14.40
C PHE A 219 -14.68 -19.22 -14.04
N ASN A 220 -15.25 -18.48 -15.00
CA ASN A 220 -16.41 -17.63 -14.75
C ASN A 220 -17.61 -18.44 -14.25
N SER A 221 -17.90 -19.58 -14.88
CA SER A 221 -18.98 -20.48 -14.44
C SER A 221 -18.69 -21.11 -13.09
N LEU A 222 -17.43 -21.53 -12.85
CA LEU A 222 -17.00 -22.07 -11.57
C LEU A 222 -17.12 -21.01 -10.45
N SER A 223 -16.75 -19.76 -10.71
CA SER A 223 -16.82 -18.66 -9.73
C SER A 223 -18.25 -18.30 -9.32
N ILE A 224 -19.24 -18.60 -10.13
CA ILE A 224 -20.65 -18.48 -9.73
C ILE A 224 -21.00 -19.52 -8.66
N VAL A 225 -20.43 -20.72 -8.72
CA VAL A 225 -20.65 -21.79 -7.74
C VAL A 225 -19.70 -21.64 -6.55
N ILE A 226 -18.42 -21.43 -6.83
CA ILE A 226 -17.34 -21.30 -5.85
C ILE A 226 -16.66 -19.95 -6.07
N PRO A 227 -17.14 -18.86 -5.44
CA PRO A 227 -16.66 -17.50 -5.70
C PRO A 227 -15.26 -17.22 -5.16
N VAL A 228 -14.80 -17.99 -4.20
CA VAL A 228 -13.51 -17.82 -3.53
C VAL A 228 -12.70 -19.11 -3.65
N LEU A 229 -11.50 -18.98 -4.18
CA LEU A 229 -10.53 -20.05 -4.28
C LEU A 229 -9.26 -19.66 -3.53
N SER A 230 -8.75 -20.54 -2.69
CA SER A 230 -7.53 -20.32 -1.92
C SER A 230 -6.37 -21.14 -2.48
N SER A 231 -5.19 -20.55 -2.53
CA SER A 231 -3.95 -21.20 -2.96
C SER A 231 -2.74 -20.54 -2.32
N THR A 232 -1.65 -21.28 -2.16
CA THR A 232 -0.36 -20.70 -1.78
C THR A 232 0.37 -20.13 -3.00
N PHE A 233 1.28 -19.20 -2.82
CA PHE A 233 2.11 -18.67 -3.91
C PHE A 233 2.90 -19.77 -4.63
N ALA A 234 3.37 -20.79 -3.92
CA ALA A 234 4.05 -21.93 -4.51
C ALA A 234 3.17 -22.76 -5.46
N SER A 235 1.86 -22.75 -5.25
CA SER A 235 0.89 -23.54 -6.01
C SER A 235 0.13 -22.73 -7.06
N VAL A 236 0.02 -21.41 -6.90
CA VAL A 236 -0.81 -20.54 -7.76
C VAL A 236 -0.41 -20.61 -9.23
N GLY A 237 0.88 -20.68 -9.53
CA GLY A 237 1.39 -20.77 -10.89
C GLY A 237 0.95 -22.07 -11.61
N ARG A 238 0.88 -23.18 -10.89
CA ARG A 238 0.38 -24.46 -11.40
C ARG A 238 -1.14 -24.48 -11.50
N PHE A 239 -1.81 -23.99 -10.46
CA PHE A 239 -3.27 -23.96 -10.38
C PHE A 239 -3.87 -23.06 -11.46
N LEU A 240 -3.30 -21.88 -11.68
CA LEU A 240 -3.76 -20.91 -12.67
C LEU A 240 -2.89 -20.90 -13.94
N LYS A 241 -2.32 -22.05 -14.32
CA LYS A 241 -1.37 -22.17 -15.44
C LYS A 241 -1.88 -21.56 -16.75
N HIS A 242 -3.18 -21.71 -17.02
CA HIS A 242 -3.82 -21.27 -18.26
C HIS A 242 -4.55 -19.92 -18.12
N ALA A 243 -4.52 -19.31 -16.93
CA ALA A 243 -5.05 -17.97 -16.73
C ALA A 243 -4.15 -16.91 -17.38
N GLY A 244 -4.73 -16.12 -18.28
CA GLY A 244 -4.05 -15.01 -18.92
C GLY A 244 -3.96 -13.76 -18.02
N ASN A 245 -3.41 -12.69 -18.59
CA ASN A 245 -3.36 -11.38 -17.93
C ASN A 245 -4.77 -10.90 -17.56
N MET A 246 -4.94 -10.38 -16.35
CA MET A 246 -6.21 -9.79 -15.87
C MET A 246 -7.47 -10.66 -16.05
N SER A 247 -7.31 -11.98 -16.11
CA SER A 247 -8.43 -12.90 -16.32
C SER A 247 -9.29 -13.13 -15.08
N LEU A 248 -8.81 -12.83 -13.90
CA LEU A 248 -9.53 -12.95 -12.62
C LEU A 248 -9.95 -11.58 -12.08
N GLY A 249 -11.07 -11.53 -11.37
CA GLY A 249 -11.65 -10.27 -10.89
C GLY A 249 -10.87 -9.62 -9.76
N MET A 250 -10.54 -10.39 -8.72
CA MET A 250 -9.90 -9.89 -7.50
C MET A 250 -8.94 -10.91 -6.91
N LEU A 251 -7.83 -10.43 -6.42
CA LEU A 251 -6.87 -11.16 -5.59
C LEU A 251 -6.93 -10.59 -4.17
N ILE A 252 -6.95 -11.48 -3.19
CA ILE A 252 -6.74 -11.12 -1.78
C ILE A 252 -5.48 -11.85 -1.35
N ILE A 253 -4.46 -11.10 -0.95
CA ILE A 253 -3.22 -11.64 -0.39
C ILE A 253 -3.29 -11.46 1.12
N ASP A 254 -3.30 -12.57 1.84
CA ASP A 254 -3.25 -12.58 3.30
C ASP A 254 -1.83 -12.87 3.78
N GLU A 255 -1.47 -12.33 4.96
CA GLU A 255 -0.11 -12.43 5.53
C GLU A 255 0.99 -11.93 4.58
N SER A 256 0.71 -10.89 3.82
CA SER A 256 1.61 -10.36 2.78
C SER A 256 2.90 -9.76 3.32
N GLY A 257 2.97 -9.44 4.62
CA GLY A 257 4.20 -9.09 5.33
C GLY A 257 5.25 -10.20 5.31
N GLN A 258 4.82 -11.46 5.23
CA GLN A 258 5.70 -12.63 5.19
C GLN A 258 6.07 -13.08 3.76
N ALA A 259 5.51 -12.46 2.75
CA ALA A 259 5.70 -12.84 1.35
C ALA A 259 6.77 -11.98 0.67
N ILE A 260 7.76 -12.62 0.02
CA ILE A 260 8.66 -11.90 -0.86
C ILE A 260 7.88 -11.33 -2.07
N PRO A 261 8.18 -10.11 -2.53
CA PRO A 261 7.43 -9.45 -3.60
C PRO A 261 7.30 -10.29 -4.88
N GLN A 262 8.35 -10.98 -5.27
CA GLN A 262 8.41 -11.81 -6.49
C GLN A 262 7.41 -12.98 -6.47
N SER A 263 7.10 -13.53 -5.30
CA SER A 263 6.10 -14.62 -5.20
C SER A 263 4.70 -14.16 -5.53
N ALA A 264 4.37 -12.88 -5.30
CA ALA A 264 3.06 -12.33 -5.59
C ALA A 264 2.85 -12.00 -7.08
N LEU A 265 3.93 -11.80 -7.85
CA LEU A 265 3.87 -11.35 -9.25
C LEU A 265 2.98 -12.22 -10.13
N GLY A 266 3.10 -13.55 -10.02
CA GLY A 266 2.30 -14.48 -10.80
C GLY A 266 0.81 -14.39 -10.56
N ALA A 267 0.41 -14.12 -9.31
CA ALA A 267 -0.99 -13.91 -8.94
C ALA A 267 -1.48 -12.52 -9.36
N LEU A 268 -0.70 -11.48 -9.12
CA LEU A 268 -1.00 -10.09 -9.52
C LEU A 268 -1.18 -9.95 -11.03
N TYR A 269 -0.31 -10.56 -11.83
CA TYR A 269 -0.43 -10.55 -13.29
C TYR A 269 -1.79 -11.07 -13.79
N ARG A 270 -2.37 -12.05 -13.11
CA ARG A 270 -3.61 -12.72 -13.51
C ARG A 270 -4.87 -12.02 -13.04
N THR A 271 -4.78 -10.97 -12.25
CA THR A 271 -5.93 -10.36 -11.60
C THR A 271 -6.09 -8.88 -11.97
N LYS A 272 -7.34 -8.41 -12.00
CA LYS A 272 -7.66 -7.01 -12.31
C LYS A 272 -7.44 -6.08 -11.15
N ARG A 273 -7.62 -6.58 -9.91
CA ARG A 273 -7.52 -5.81 -8.67
C ARG A 273 -6.90 -6.68 -7.60
N ALA A 274 -6.16 -6.06 -6.68
CA ALA A 274 -5.59 -6.75 -5.54
C ALA A 274 -5.91 -5.99 -4.24
N VAL A 275 -6.22 -6.76 -3.21
CA VAL A 275 -6.26 -6.31 -1.82
C VAL A 275 -5.15 -7.04 -1.10
N VAL A 276 -4.22 -6.28 -0.58
CA VAL A 276 -3.03 -6.80 0.10
C VAL A 276 -3.20 -6.57 1.59
N VAL A 277 -3.26 -7.66 2.33
CA VAL A 277 -3.51 -7.67 3.78
C VAL A 277 -2.33 -8.32 4.48
N GLY A 278 -1.76 -7.65 5.46
CA GLY A 278 -0.64 -8.15 6.24
C GLY A 278 -0.16 -7.11 7.21
N ASP A 279 0.75 -7.52 8.05
CA ASP A 279 1.36 -6.66 9.04
C ASP A 279 2.87 -6.60 8.78
N PRO A 280 3.39 -5.45 8.29
CA PRO A 280 4.80 -5.30 8.00
C PRO A 280 5.68 -5.20 9.27
N LEU A 281 5.06 -5.10 10.46
CA LEU A 281 5.74 -5.01 11.75
C LEU A 281 5.85 -6.37 12.46
N GLN A 282 5.29 -7.44 11.86
CA GLN A 282 5.43 -8.80 12.35
C GLN A 282 6.61 -9.52 11.65
N VAL A 283 6.41 -10.78 11.32
CA VAL A 283 7.47 -11.63 10.75
C VAL A 283 7.80 -11.20 9.32
N GLU A 284 9.06 -10.91 9.08
CA GLU A 284 9.57 -10.58 7.74
C GLU A 284 9.65 -11.82 6.83
N PRO A 285 9.71 -11.63 5.51
CA PRO A 285 9.88 -12.74 4.58
C PRO A 285 11.16 -13.53 4.84
N VAL A 286 11.05 -14.86 4.86
CA VAL A 286 12.24 -15.72 4.98
C VAL A 286 12.98 -15.78 3.66
N VAL A 287 14.12 -15.11 3.58
CA VAL A 287 15.00 -15.11 2.40
C VAL A 287 16.16 -16.07 2.67
N THR A 288 16.20 -17.17 1.92
CA THR A 288 17.23 -18.21 2.06
C THR A 288 18.50 -17.93 1.24
N ILE A 289 18.45 -16.94 0.35
CA ILE A 289 19.56 -16.54 -0.50
C ILE A 289 20.49 -15.63 0.31
N PRO A 290 21.81 -15.87 0.33
CA PRO A 290 22.77 -15.00 1.01
C PRO A 290 22.71 -13.56 0.50
N LYS A 291 22.77 -12.57 1.41
CA LYS A 291 22.71 -11.14 1.08
C LYS A 291 23.69 -10.74 -0.01
N VAL A 292 24.94 -11.22 0.08
CA VAL A 292 26.00 -10.94 -0.90
C VAL A 292 25.58 -11.35 -2.33
N LEU A 293 24.92 -12.50 -2.48
CA LEU A 293 24.45 -12.95 -3.79
C LEU A 293 23.32 -12.11 -4.32
N ILE A 294 22.40 -11.67 -3.44
CA ILE A 294 21.31 -10.75 -3.81
C ILE A 294 21.89 -9.41 -4.26
N ASP A 295 22.88 -8.88 -3.56
CA ASP A 295 23.54 -7.62 -3.91
C ASP A 295 24.22 -7.73 -5.29
N ILE A 296 24.97 -8.79 -5.53
CA ILE A 296 25.62 -9.04 -6.84
C ILE A 296 24.59 -9.13 -7.97
N LEU A 297 23.50 -9.86 -7.77
CA LEU A 297 22.44 -10.01 -8.78
C LEU A 297 21.72 -8.68 -9.04
N ALA A 298 21.41 -7.92 -7.98
CA ALA A 298 20.78 -6.63 -8.10
C ALA A 298 21.66 -5.64 -8.87
N ASP A 299 22.94 -5.57 -8.53
CA ASP A 299 23.90 -4.70 -9.19
C ASP A 299 24.10 -5.09 -10.67
N SER A 300 24.15 -6.40 -10.97
CA SER A 300 24.28 -6.91 -12.35
C SER A 300 23.05 -6.61 -13.23
N THR A 301 21.88 -6.45 -12.62
CA THR A 301 20.61 -6.19 -13.31
C THR A 301 20.13 -4.75 -13.18
N GLY A 302 20.88 -3.89 -12.49
CA GLY A 302 20.54 -2.47 -12.29
C GLY A 302 19.34 -2.25 -11.36
N VAL A 303 19.05 -3.19 -10.45
CA VAL A 303 17.97 -3.07 -9.47
C VAL A 303 18.41 -2.16 -8.33
N ALA A 304 17.68 -1.08 -8.10
CA ALA A 304 17.94 -0.15 -6.99
C ALA A 304 17.78 -0.84 -5.62
N ASN A 305 18.53 -0.35 -4.62
CA ASN A 305 18.54 -0.95 -3.28
C ASN A 305 17.16 -1.03 -2.63
N GLU A 306 16.31 -0.04 -2.88
CA GLU A 306 14.94 0.04 -2.38
C GLU A 306 14.02 -1.10 -2.88
N TYR A 307 14.42 -1.82 -3.94
CA TYR A 307 13.66 -2.96 -4.48
C TYR A 307 14.27 -4.32 -4.13
N LYS A 308 15.33 -4.36 -3.33
CA LYS A 308 15.95 -5.62 -2.91
C LYS A 308 15.03 -6.42 -1.97
N VAL A 309 15.01 -7.72 -2.16
CA VAL A 309 14.10 -8.65 -1.46
C VAL A 309 14.30 -8.68 0.06
N ILE A 310 15.51 -8.41 0.54
CA ILE A 310 15.86 -8.53 1.97
C ILE A 310 15.13 -7.49 2.83
N GLU A 311 14.81 -6.33 2.26
CA GLU A 311 14.23 -5.20 2.97
C GLU A 311 12.75 -5.01 2.66
N ASN A 312 12.16 -5.87 1.79
CA ASN A 312 10.83 -5.69 1.26
C ASN A 312 9.98 -6.94 1.33
N SER A 313 8.72 -6.74 1.67
CA SER A 313 7.65 -7.71 1.53
C SER A 313 6.65 -7.28 0.45
N ALA A 314 5.74 -8.17 0.08
CA ALA A 314 4.61 -7.81 -0.78
C ALA A 314 3.74 -6.71 -0.14
N GLN A 315 3.63 -6.70 1.20
CA GLN A 315 2.94 -5.65 1.96
C GLN A 315 3.65 -4.30 1.82
N THR A 316 4.97 -4.26 1.96
CA THR A 316 5.75 -3.02 1.86
C THR A 316 5.54 -2.32 0.52
N PHE A 317 5.53 -3.10 -0.59
CA PHE A 317 5.24 -2.55 -1.91
C PHE A 317 3.81 -2.01 -2.01
N ALA A 318 2.83 -2.72 -1.45
CA ALA A 318 1.44 -2.25 -1.44
C ALA A 318 1.28 -0.97 -0.61
N ASP A 319 1.93 -0.88 0.55
CA ASP A 319 1.91 0.29 1.41
C ASP A 319 2.51 1.52 0.71
N ASN A 320 3.61 1.35 -0.01
CA ASN A 320 4.30 2.44 -0.71
C ASN A 320 3.49 3.01 -1.89
N ILE A 321 2.67 2.20 -2.56
CA ILE A 321 1.82 2.66 -3.67
C ILE A 321 0.42 3.08 -3.24
N ASN A 322 0.07 2.91 -1.96
CA ASN A 322 -1.25 3.29 -1.45
C ASN A 322 -1.36 4.81 -1.36
N GLU A 323 -2.43 5.37 -1.90
CA GLU A 323 -2.72 6.81 -1.83
C GLU A 323 -2.94 7.28 -0.38
N PHE A 324 -3.48 6.40 0.47
CA PHE A 324 -3.72 6.68 1.89
C PHE A 324 -2.71 5.91 2.73
N SER A 325 -1.83 6.62 3.39
CA SER A 325 -0.81 6.03 4.24
C SER A 325 -0.63 6.81 5.54
N GLY A 326 -0.08 6.14 6.54
CA GLY A 326 0.26 6.71 7.84
C GLY A 326 1.63 6.20 8.30
N MET A 327 2.08 6.69 9.46
CA MET A 327 3.33 6.23 10.08
C MET A 327 3.02 5.47 11.36
N ILE A 328 3.65 4.30 11.55
CA ILE A 328 3.71 3.60 12.83
C ILE A 328 5.19 3.47 13.17
N GLY A 329 5.64 4.19 14.22
CA GLY A 329 7.06 4.42 14.45
C GLY A 329 7.70 5.12 13.25
N GLU A 330 8.79 4.57 12.76
CA GLU A 330 9.52 5.08 11.58
C GLU A 330 9.02 4.49 10.25
N ARG A 331 8.08 3.56 10.28
CA ARG A 331 7.62 2.82 9.10
C ARG A 331 6.35 3.41 8.51
N GLN A 332 6.38 3.63 7.20
CA GLN A 332 5.16 3.95 6.44
C GLN A 332 4.30 2.70 6.28
N VAL A 333 3.03 2.82 6.59
CA VAL A 333 2.01 1.78 6.43
C VAL A 333 0.85 2.33 5.60
N GLY A 334 0.18 1.48 4.85
CA GLY A 334 -0.97 1.88 4.02
C GLY A 334 -2.17 2.28 4.87
N CYS A 335 -3.19 1.43 4.97
CA CYS A 335 -4.37 1.66 5.80
C CYS A 335 -4.34 0.77 7.04
N PRO A 336 -3.75 1.21 8.17
CA PRO A 336 -3.60 0.39 9.36
C PRO A 336 -4.95 0.12 10.03
N LEU A 337 -5.17 -1.15 10.40
CA LEU A 337 -6.28 -1.55 11.27
C LEU A 337 -5.81 -1.48 12.71
N VAL A 338 -6.12 -0.38 13.39
CA VAL A 338 -5.57 -0.09 14.73
C VAL A 338 -6.35 -0.72 15.89
N VAL A 339 -7.48 -1.38 15.63
CA VAL A 339 -8.28 -2.03 16.66
C VAL A 339 -7.88 -3.50 16.83
N HIS A 340 -7.25 -3.82 17.94
CA HIS A 340 -6.82 -5.17 18.26
C HIS A 340 -7.95 -5.98 18.91
N ARG A 341 -8.16 -7.23 18.43
CA ARG A 341 -9.24 -8.12 18.89
C ARG A 341 -8.77 -9.54 19.26
N ARG A 342 -7.48 -9.75 19.43
CA ARG A 342 -6.90 -11.10 19.63
C ARG A 342 -6.31 -11.29 21.02
N CYS A 343 -5.37 -10.44 21.40
CA CYS A 343 -4.61 -10.62 22.65
C CYS A 343 -5.23 -9.84 23.81
N ILE A 344 -5.37 -10.51 24.96
CA ILE A 344 -5.74 -9.87 26.21
C ILE A 344 -4.48 -9.31 26.91
N GLU A 345 -4.69 -8.54 27.99
CA GLU A 345 -3.60 -8.09 28.84
C GLU A 345 -2.91 -9.26 29.58
N PRO A 346 -1.58 -9.22 29.78
CA PRO A 346 -0.62 -8.15 29.42
C PRO A 346 -0.02 -8.27 28.01
N MET A 347 -0.37 -9.29 27.23
CA MET A 347 0.21 -9.52 25.90
C MET A 347 -0.06 -8.36 24.94
N PHE A 348 -1.25 -7.80 25.01
CA PHE A 348 -1.60 -6.66 24.18
C PHE A 348 -0.68 -5.46 24.44
N SER A 349 -0.56 -5.03 25.70
CA SER A 349 0.25 -3.85 26.07
C SER A 349 1.71 -4.04 25.70
N ILE A 350 2.28 -5.24 25.90
CA ILE A 350 3.65 -5.53 25.54
C ILE A 350 3.85 -5.44 24.02
N SER A 351 2.99 -6.09 23.24
CA SER A 351 3.08 -6.05 21.77
C SER A 351 2.87 -4.65 21.22
N ASN A 352 1.91 -3.90 21.78
CA ASN A 352 1.61 -2.53 21.38
C ASN A 352 2.80 -1.59 21.62
N MET A 353 3.45 -1.73 22.76
CA MET A 353 4.65 -0.95 23.08
C MET A 353 5.85 -1.30 22.18
N ILE A 354 6.09 -2.59 21.94
CA ILE A 354 7.29 -3.05 21.22
C ILE A 354 7.18 -2.79 19.70
N SER A 355 5.99 -3.04 19.11
CA SER A 355 5.85 -3.09 17.64
C SER A 355 4.99 -1.98 17.05
N TYR A 356 4.09 -1.37 17.84
CA TYR A 356 3.07 -0.48 17.27
C TYR A 356 3.07 0.93 17.87
N ASP A 357 4.14 1.32 18.56
CA ASP A 357 4.30 2.67 19.13
C ASP A 357 3.09 3.12 19.99
N ASN A 358 2.48 2.18 20.71
CA ASN A 358 1.27 2.36 21.52
C ASN A 358 0.06 2.90 20.74
N ARG A 359 -0.01 2.68 19.43
CA ARG A 359 -1.09 3.22 18.57
C ARG A 359 -2.29 2.30 18.39
N MET A 360 -2.23 1.08 18.93
CA MET A 360 -3.33 0.12 18.84
C MET A 360 -4.32 0.32 19.99
N PHE A 361 -5.59 0.09 19.70
CA PHE A 361 -6.69 0.12 20.68
C PHE A 361 -7.16 -1.30 20.99
N ASN A 362 -7.29 -1.64 22.28
CA ASN A 362 -7.73 -2.96 22.69
C ASN A 362 -9.26 -3.09 22.70
N LYS A 363 -9.80 -4.04 21.92
CA LYS A 363 -11.22 -4.42 21.92
C LYS A 363 -11.41 -5.92 22.21
N THR A 364 -10.48 -6.52 22.93
CA THR A 364 -10.65 -7.90 23.42
C THR A 364 -11.50 -7.90 24.70
N HIS A 365 -12.02 -9.07 25.04
CA HIS A 365 -12.73 -9.23 26.30
C HIS A 365 -11.79 -8.95 27.48
N LYS A 366 -12.31 -8.29 28.52
CA LYS A 366 -11.54 -8.02 29.72
C LYS A 366 -11.21 -9.33 30.43
N LYS A 367 -10.04 -9.38 31.08
CA LYS A 367 -9.60 -10.53 31.86
C LYS A 367 -10.64 -11.01 32.87
N GLU A 368 -11.44 -10.11 33.43
CA GLU A 368 -12.53 -10.38 34.38
C GLU A 368 -13.63 -11.25 33.78
N ASP A 369 -13.86 -11.17 32.47
CA ASP A 369 -14.86 -11.99 31.78
C ASP A 369 -14.43 -13.46 31.68
N TYR A 370 -13.13 -13.73 31.65
CA TYR A 370 -12.55 -15.10 31.67
C TYR A 370 -12.45 -15.66 33.09
N LEU A 371 -12.21 -14.81 34.10
CA LEU A 371 -12.12 -15.23 35.50
C LEU A 371 -13.47 -15.63 36.12
N LYS A 372 -14.57 -15.24 35.50
CA LYS A 372 -15.92 -15.65 35.90
C LYS A 372 -16.28 -17.07 35.45
N GLN A 373 -15.51 -17.65 34.54
CA GLN A 373 -15.63 -19.07 34.19
C GLN A 373 -14.88 -19.86 35.27
N GLU A 374 -15.55 -20.75 35.98
CA GLU A 374 -15.02 -21.60 37.07
C GLU A 374 -13.98 -22.63 36.61
N GLN A 375 -13.26 -22.36 35.54
CA GLN A 375 -12.24 -23.29 35.02
C GLN A 375 -10.91 -23.06 35.71
N PRO A 376 -10.31 -24.11 36.32
CA PRO A 376 -9.02 -24.02 36.94
C PRO A 376 -7.93 -23.90 35.85
N PHE A 377 -7.36 -22.72 35.70
CA PHE A 377 -6.20 -22.56 34.82
C PHE A 377 -4.98 -23.32 35.36
N LEU A 378 -4.28 -24.02 34.47
CA LEU A 378 -3.01 -24.73 34.78
C LEU A 378 -1.97 -23.83 35.43
N ILE A 379 -1.92 -22.56 34.97
CA ILE A 379 -1.05 -21.51 35.50
C ILE A 379 -1.95 -20.31 35.84
N LYS A 380 -1.96 -19.91 37.11
CA LYS A 380 -2.81 -18.82 37.61
C LYS A 380 -2.43 -17.44 37.05
N LYS A 381 -1.20 -17.28 36.56
CA LYS A 381 -0.70 -16.02 35.99
C LYS A 381 0.16 -16.32 34.76
N SER A 382 0.04 -15.47 33.74
CA SER A 382 1.05 -15.42 32.67
C SER A 382 2.41 -15.03 33.27
N GLY A 383 3.46 -15.68 32.87
CA GLY A 383 4.79 -15.44 33.43
C GLY A 383 5.89 -16.13 32.64
N TRP A 384 7.10 -15.81 33.02
CA TRP A 384 8.31 -16.40 32.47
C TRP A 384 8.91 -17.40 33.48
N ILE A 385 9.25 -18.60 33.02
CA ILE A 385 9.93 -19.60 33.79
C ILE A 385 11.30 -19.81 33.15
N ASN A 386 12.35 -19.36 33.82
CA ASN A 386 13.72 -19.64 33.37
C ASN A 386 14.08 -21.10 33.68
N VAL A 387 14.55 -21.83 32.67
CA VAL A 387 15.01 -23.20 32.78
C VAL A 387 16.40 -23.30 32.15
N GLU A 388 17.41 -23.47 32.97
CA GLU A 388 18.79 -23.66 32.51
C GLU A 388 18.95 -25.05 31.87
N GLY A 389 19.71 -25.10 30.77
CA GLY A 389 19.99 -26.33 30.05
C GLY A 389 20.80 -26.08 28.80
N THR A 390 21.34 -27.17 28.24
CA THR A 390 22.12 -27.14 27.01
C THR A 390 21.39 -27.85 25.89
N GLU A 391 21.57 -27.35 24.67
CA GLU A 391 21.01 -27.97 23.48
C GLU A 391 21.58 -29.35 23.20
N ASN A 392 20.77 -30.27 22.72
CA ASN A 392 21.21 -31.56 22.23
C ASN A 392 21.76 -31.43 20.80
N GLY A 393 23.09 -31.27 20.65
CA GLY A 393 23.75 -31.19 19.36
C GLY A 393 23.59 -29.81 18.64
N SER A 394 24.26 -29.65 17.50
CA SER A 394 24.41 -28.35 16.83
C SER A 394 23.24 -27.92 15.93
N LYS A 395 22.20 -28.73 15.79
CA LYS A 395 21.09 -28.47 14.85
C LYS A 395 19.68 -28.71 15.42
N ASP A 396 19.57 -29.28 16.62
CA ASP A 396 18.28 -29.74 17.17
C ASP A 396 17.61 -28.65 18.02
N HIS A 397 18.37 -27.74 18.60
CA HIS A 397 17.90 -26.68 19.50
C HIS A 397 16.99 -27.19 20.64
N PHE A 398 16.94 -28.51 20.86
CA PHE A 398 16.11 -29.13 21.88
C PHE A 398 16.85 -29.16 23.22
N VAL A 399 16.20 -28.64 24.26
CA VAL A 399 16.74 -28.62 25.63
C VAL A 399 15.91 -29.55 26.51
N LYS A 400 16.53 -30.63 26.96
CA LYS A 400 15.86 -31.67 27.74
C LYS A 400 15.24 -31.15 29.03
N ASN A 401 15.95 -30.29 29.76
CA ASN A 401 15.46 -29.71 31.03
C ASN A 401 14.17 -28.89 30.83
N GLN A 402 14.04 -28.16 29.68
CA GLN A 402 12.83 -27.46 29.31
C GLN A 402 11.68 -28.43 29.05
N ALA A 403 11.95 -29.55 28.37
CA ALA A 403 10.95 -30.57 28.12
C ALA A 403 10.48 -31.27 29.40
N GLU A 404 11.40 -31.55 30.34
CA GLU A 404 11.04 -32.06 31.65
C GLU A 404 10.15 -31.09 32.43
N ARG A 405 10.47 -29.80 32.38
CA ARG A 405 9.64 -28.76 33.01
C ARG A 405 8.25 -28.68 32.41
N VAL A 406 8.14 -28.78 31.09
CA VAL A 406 6.84 -28.85 30.39
C VAL A 406 6.06 -30.09 30.84
N CYS A 407 6.70 -31.26 30.95
CA CYS A 407 6.05 -32.48 31.45
C CYS A 407 5.52 -32.35 32.89
N GLN A 408 6.29 -31.71 33.77
CA GLN A 408 5.83 -31.41 35.13
C GLN A 408 4.59 -30.53 35.18
N LEU A 409 4.54 -29.49 34.29
CA LEU A 409 3.36 -28.62 34.17
C LEU A 409 2.16 -29.42 33.65
N LEU A 410 2.37 -30.29 32.65
CA LEU A 410 1.31 -31.16 32.13
C LEU A 410 0.80 -32.19 33.17
N GLU A 411 1.65 -32.72 34.03
CA GLU A 411 1.22 -33.58 35.15
C GLU A 411 0.29 -32.86 36.10
N ASN A 412 0.60 -31.61 36.46
CA ASN A 412 -0.29 -30.79 37.26
C ASN A 412 -1.65 -30.56 36.57
N ALA A 413 -1.64 -30.39 35.23
CA ALA A 413 -2.86 -30.29 34.46
C ALA A 413 -3.68 -31.56 34.49
N LEU A 414 -3.05 -32.72 34.33
CA LEU A 414 -3.72 -34.02 34.40
C LEU A 414 -4.36 -34.29 35.76
N HIS A 415 -3.73 -33.82 36.88
CA HIS A 415 -4.32 -33.89 38.21
C HIS A 415 -5.54 -32.98 38.41
N ILE A 416 -5.55 -31.82 37.73
CA ILE A 416 -6.65 -30.86 37.80
C ILE A 416 -7.82 -31.28 36.92
N TYR A 417 -7.54 -31.82 35.72
CA TYR A 417 -8.54 -32.24 34.73
C TYR A 417 -8.56 -33.77 34.67
N THR A 418 -9.33 -34.40 35.52
CA THR A 418 -9.46 -35.89 35.59
C THR A 418 -9.98 -36.50 34.28
N ASN A 419 -10.58 -35.70 33.41
CA ASN A 419 -11.17 -36.10 32.12
C ASN A 419 -10.67 -35.26 30.92
N LEU A 420 -9.39 -34.92 30.87
CA LEU A 420 -8.78 -34.14 29.79
C LEU A 420 -8.94 -34.78 28.39
N TYR A 421 -9.25 -36.08 28.37
CA TYR A 421 -9.55 -36.85 27.15
C TYR A 421 -10.96 -36.64 26.62
N GLU A 422 -11.89 -36.15 27.45
CA GLU A 422 -13.32 -35.98 27.16
C GLU A 422 -13.72 -34.51 27.02
N THR A 423 -12.84 -33.56 27.33
CA THR A 423 -13.12 -32.15 27.24
C THR A 423 -12.57 -31.54 25.94
N ASP A 424 -13.23 -30.50 25.43
CA ASP A 424 -12.73 -29.69 24.29
C ASP A 424 -11.57 -28.76 24.66
N ASP A 425 -11.12 -28.81 25.91
CA ASP A 425 -10.00 -28.00 26.42
C ASP A 425 -8.67 -28.46 25.82
N LYS A 426 -7.89 -27.53 25.29
CA LYS A 426 -6.62 -27.80 24.61
C LYS A 426 -5.48 -27.04 25.23
N ILE A 427 -4.35 -27.75 25.44
CA ILE A 427 -3.08 -27.13 25.82
C ILE A 427 -2.17 -27.13 24.60
N PHE A 428 -1.68 -25.97 24.23
CA PHE A 428 -0.76 -25.82 23.11
C PHE A 428 0.67 -25.62 23.63
N ILE A 429 1.62 -26.39 23.10
CA ILE A 429 3.05 -26.21 23.30
C ILE A 429 3.61 -25.64 22.00
N ILE A 430 4.06 -24.38 22.04
CA ILE A 430 4.55 -23.67 20.87
C ILE A 430 6.06 -23.57 20.97
N THR A 431 6.77 -23.88 19.89
CA THR A 431 8.22 -23.77 19.78
C THR A 431 8.61 -23.03 18.50
N PRO A 432 9.75 -22.31 18.49
CA PRO A 432 10.18 -21.55 17.31
C PRO A 432 10.64 -22.44 16.14
N PHE A 433 11.08 -23.69 16.44
CA PHE A 433 11.64 -24.58 15.43
C PHE A 433 10.85 -25.91 15.35
N ARG A 434 10.63 -26.36 14.12
CA ARG A 434 9.91 -27.63 13.86
C ARG A 434 10.62 -28.84 14.47
N THR A 435 11.94 -28.86 14.44
CA THR A 435 12.77 -29.93 15.07
C THR A 435 12.54 -30.02 16.57
N VAL A 436 12.45 -28.87 17.25
CA VAL A 436 12.14 -28.81 18.69
C VAL A 436 10.73 -29.31 18.96
N ALA A 437 9.74 -28.96 18.13
CA ALA A 437 8.37 -29.44 18.28
C ALA A 437 8.28 -30.97 18.14
N GLU A 438 8.99 -31.55 17.16
CA GLU A 438 9.03 -33.00 16.96
C GLU A 438 9.76 -33.72 18.12
N SER A 439 10.86 -33.19 18.61
CA SER A 439 11.61 -33.71 19.77
C SER A 439 10.80 -33.60 21.07
N MET A 440 10.15 -32.44 21.28
CA MET A 440 9.24 -32.22 22.40
C MET A 440 8.10 -33.24 22.42
N ARG A 441 7.44 -33.46 21.29
CA ARG A 441 6.37 -34.45 21.17
C ARG A 441 6.81 -35.86 21.52
N LYS A 442 7.96 -36.29 20.99
CA LYS A 442 8.53 -37.60 21.30
C LYS A 442 8.87 -37.72 22.79
N PHE A 443 9.42 -36.66 23.37
CA PHE A 443 9.78 -36.61 24.78
C PHE A 443 8.56 -36.71 25.69
N VAL A 444 7.51 -35.93 25.44
CA VAL A 444 6.25 -35.95 26.20
C VAL A 444 5.60 -37.35 26.15
N VAL A 445 5.49 -37.92 24.94
CA VAL A 445 4.94 -39.30 24.79
C VAL A 445 5.79 -40.31 25.57
N GLY A 446 7.13 -40.25 25.50
CA GLY A 446 8.04 -41.13 26.23
C GLY A 446 7.93 -40.98 27.74
N TYR A 447 7.88 -39.74 28.23
CA TYR A 447 7.77 -39.41 29.64
C TYR A 447 6.51 -40.00 30.29
N PHE A 448 5.34 -39.77 29.68
CA PHE A 448 4.08 -40.27 30.20
C PHE A 448 3.91 -41.78 30.00
N SER A 449 4.46 -42.37 28.92
CA SER A 449 4.48 -43.81 28.75
C SER A 449 5.28 -44.53 29.84
N ALA A 450 6.40 -43.96 30.26
CA ALA A 450 7.21 -44.49 31.35
C ALA A 450 6.47 -44.46 32.71
N LYS A 451 5.45 -43.63 32.85
CA LYS A 451 4.56 -43.52 34.02
C LYS A 451 3.31 -44.41 33.94
N GLY A 452 3.23 -45.29 32.94
CA GLY A 452 2.14 -46.28 32.81
C GLY A 452 0.95 -45.82 31.98
N ASN A 453 1.05 -44.66 31.30
CA ASN A 453 -0.02 -44.21 30.38
C ASN A 453 0.02 -44.97 29.02
N ASP A 454 -1.13 -45.23 28.44
CA ASP A 454 -1.20 -45.91 27.15
C ASP A 454 -0.58 -45.09 26.05
N LYS A 455 0.37 -45.66 25.33
CA LYS A 455 1.18 -44.96 24.29
C LYS A 455 0.32 -44.54 23.06
N GLU A 456 -0.71 -45.30 22.69
CA GLU A 456 -1.55 -44.99 21.57
C GLU A 456 -2.53 -43.85 21.91
N VAL A 457 -3.02 -43.82 23.15
CA VAL A 457 -3.83 -42.70 23.66
C VAL A 457 -2.98 -41.43 23.72
N LEU A 458 -1.76 -41.52 24.22
CA LEU A 458 -0.84 -40.36 24.25
C LEU A 458 -0.49 -39.83 22.85
N LYS A 459 -0.34 -40.69 21.85
CA LYS A 459 -0.11 -40.27 20.47
C LYS A 459 -1.32 -39.52 19.88
N LYS A 460 -2.54 -39.95 20.19
CA LYS A 460 -3.76 -39.26 19.79
C LYS A 460 -3.90 -37.93 20.49
N TRP A 461 -3.55 -37.87 21.77
CA TRP A 461 -3.59 -36.67 22.60
C TRP A 461 -2.58 -35.62 22.15
N THR A 462 -1.37 -36.05 21.79
CA THR A 462 -0.29 -35.18 21.28
C THR A 462 -0.37 -34.99 19.78
N LYS A 463 -1.56 -34.67 19.23
CA LYS A 463 -1.68 -34.37 17.80
C LYS A 463 -0.87 -33.15 17.41
N LYS A 464 -0.33 -33.20 16.20
CA LYS A 464 0.24 -32.03 15.54
C LYS A 464 -0.93 -31.15 15.11
N SER A 465 -0.97 -29.89 15.54
CA SER A 465 -1.81 -28.92 14.88
C SER A 465 -1.23 -28.67 13.49
N GLU A 466 -2.01 -28.90 12.47
CA GLU A 466 -1.66 -28.58 11.10
C GLU A 466 -1.68 -27.07 10.88
#